data_ac5a6ccf18133dacf7d910f993747d9e
#
_entry.id   ac5a6ccf18133dacf7d910f993747d9e
#
_cell.length_a   1.000
_cell.length_b   1.000
_cell.length_c   1.000
_cell.angle_alpha   90.00
_cell.angle_beta   90.00
_cell.angle_gamma   90.00
#
_symmetry.space_group_name_H-M   'P 1'
#
loop_
_entity.id
_entity.type
_entity.pdbx_description
1 polymer ?
#
loop_
_entity_poly.entity_id
_entity_poly.type
_entity_poly.pdbx_seq_one_letter_code
_entity_poly.pdbx_strand_id
1 'polypeptide(L)'
;IVPVLFGLIFLLGMVGNTLVLVVLGRLRPGGRPSRSATNIFILNLSIADFSFLLFCVPFQATIYSLPEWIFGAFFCKWVHYLAMATMLVSIFTLVAMSVDRYIAVVHARRSPCIRSKRNAALGVAVIWLLSLLIAIPVAQHQALMSGHQQAPNSSFCWEHWANGSTAKQMYKIAILLVGYVLPLLLITCCYAKVLYHLHTKVKNISKKSERSKKKTAQTVLLVVAVFLLSWLPHHIITMWAEFGHFPLNNISFTFRIISHCLAYGNSCINPILYAFLSENFRKACRQVFTCKL
;
A
#
# COMPACT_ATOMS: atom_id res chain seq x y z
N ILE A 1 20.57 9.83 -12.58
CA ILE A 1 19.32 10.48 -12.09
C ILE A 1 18.39 9.46 -11.42
N VAL A 2 18.16 8.31 -12.06
CA VAL A 2 17.26 7.27 -11.52
C VAL A 2 17.70 6.76 -10.14
N PRO A 3 18.97 6.36 -9.90
CA PRO A 3 19.41 5.92 -8.57
C PRO A 3 19.25 6.98 -7.49
N VAL A 4 19.48 8.25 -7.82
CA VAL A 4 19.34 9.36 -6.87
C VAL A 4 17.88 9.54 -6.48
N LEU A 5 16.97 9.51 -7.46
CA LEU A 5 15.54 9.65 -7.22
C LEU A 5 14.99 8.51 -6.36
N PHE A 6 15.32 7.26 -6.69
CA PHE A 6 14.90 6.11 -5.89
C PHE A 6 15.53 6.12 -4.50
N GLY A 7 16.77 6.56 -4.36
CA GLY A 7 17.43 6.73 -3.08
C GLY A 7 16.75 7.75 -2.18
N LEU A 8 16.32 8.88 -2.73
CA LEU A 8 15.56 9.89 -1.98
C LEU A 8 14.20 9.38 -1.53
N ILE A 9 13.47 8.68 -2.40
CA ILE A 9 12.19 8.04 -2.06
C ILE A 9 12.40 7.02 -0.94
N PHE A 10 13.42 6.20 -1.04
CA PHE A 10 13.78 5.21 -0.02
C PHE A 10 14.05 5.87 1.34
N LEU A 11 14.89 6.88 1.40
CA LEU A 11 15.25 7.56 2.65
C LEU A 11 14.04 8.26 3.29
N LEU A 12 13.28 9.01 2.51
CA LEU A 12 12.10 9.71 3.01
C LEU A 12 11.06 8.71 3.52
N GLY A 13 10.83 7.64 2.78
CA GLY A 13 9.88 6.60 3.19
C GLY A 13 10.32 5.84 4.42
N MET A 14 11.59 5.49 4.53
CA MET A 14 12.14 4.79 5.70
C MET A 14 12.04 5.65 6.95
N VAL A 15 12.40 6.93 6.88
CA VAL A 15 12.30 7.86 8.00
C VAL A 15 10.83 8.05 8.40
N GLY A 16 9.96 8.33 7.46
CA GLY A 16 8.54 8.58 7.73
C GLY A 16 7.82 7.36 8.32
N ASN A 17 8.01 6.18 7.74
CA ASN A 17 7.37 4.96 8.24
C ASN A 17 7.95 4.51 9.59
N THR A 18 9.26 4.67 9.81
CA THR A 18 9.87 4.42 11.11
C THR A 18 9.28 5.34 12.17
N LEU A 19 9.08 6.62 11.86
CA LEU A 19 8.44 7.57 12.77
C LEU A 19 7.02 7.12 13.14
N VAL A 20 6.20 6.71 12.18
CA VAL A 20 4.85 6.19 12.43
C VAL A 20 4.89 4.95 13.32
N LEU A 21 5.79 4.01 13.03
CA LEU A 21 5.94 2.79 13.83
C LEU A 21 6.35 3.09 15.27
N VAL A 22 7.29 4.01 15.46
CA VAL A 22 7.74 4.42 16.80
C VAL A 22 6.63 5.13 17.56
N VAL A 23 5.96 6.09 16.96
CA VAL A 23 4.90 6.87 17.60
C VAL A 23 3.74 5.97 18.00
N LEU A 24 3.21 5.17 17.08
CA LEU A 24 2.09 4.27 17.36
C LEU A 24 2.49 3.09 18.26
N GLY A 25 3.75 2.65 18.19
CA GLY A 25 4.27 1.59 19.04
C GLY A 25 4.50 2.00 20.48
N ARG A 26 4.90 3.27 20.72
CA ARG A 26 5.17 3.81 22.06
C ARG A 26 3.96 4.35 22.78
N LEU A 27 2.83 4.50 22.14
CA LEU A 27 1.56 4.84 22.80
C LEU A 27 1.10 3.69 23.70
N ARG A 28 2.01 3.06 24.39
CA ARG A 28 1.79 1.97 25.33
C ARG A 28 1.90 2.42 26.76
N PRO A 29 1.59 1.50 27.58
CA PRO A 29 0.48 1.32 28.51
C PRO A 29 0.86 2.02 29.77
N GLY A 30 0.19 2.48 30.44
CA GLY A 30 0.25 3.22 31.67
C GLY A 30 -1.01 4.00 31.78
N GLY A 31 -2.01 3.49 31.19
CA GLY A 31 -3.32 3.99 31.43
C GLY A 31 -3.91 4.83 30.33
N ARG A 32 -3.60 4.55 29.09
CA ARG A 32 -4.35 5.20 28.06
C ARG A 32 -4.82 4.32 26.92
N PRO A 33 -5.98 4.76 26.35
CA PRO A 33 -6.80 3.80 25.70
C PRO A 33 -6.04 3.16 24.59
N SER A 34 -6.12 1.94 24.69
CA SER A 34 -6.21 1.02 23.60
C SER A 34 -6.05 1.72 22.26
N ARG A 35 -5.11 1.29 21.49
CA ARG A 35 -5.05 1.57 20.07
C ARG A 35 -6.45 1.37 19.50
N SER A 36 -7.00 2.41 18.89
CA SER A 36 -8.23 2.27 18.14
C SER A 36 -8.01 1.30 16.98
N ALA A 37 -9.07 0.72 16.45
CA ALA A 37 -8.99 -0.12 15.26
C ALA A 37 -8.30 0.63 14.12
N THR A 38 -8.59 1.91 13.94
CA THR A 38 -7.95 2.76 12.93
C THR A 38 -6.44 2.80 13.09
N ASN A 39 -5.92 2.94 14.32
CA ASN A 39 -4.49 2.98 14.59
C ASN A 39 -3.81 1.64 14.28
N ILE A 40 -4.49 0.53 14.52
CA ILE A 40 -3.99 -0.80 14.15
C ILE A 40 -3.83 -0.92 12.64
N PHE A 41 -4.80 -0.44 11.87
CA PHE A 41 -4.72 -0.44 10.41
C PHE A 41 -3.64 0.52 9.87
N ILE A 42 -3.48 1.69 10.46
CA ILE A 42 -2.39 2.62 10.11
C ILE A 42 -1.03 1.99 10.40
N LEU A 43 -0.89 1.32 11.55
CA LEU A 43 0.34 0.61 11.89
C LEU A 43 0.64 -0.50 10.88
N ASN A 44 -0.37 -1.27 10.49
CA ASN A 44 -0.24 -2.31 9.48
C ASN A 44 0.16 -1.74 8.11
N LEU A 45 -0.45 -0.65 7.71
CA LEU A 45 -0.10 0.03 6.46
C LEU A 45 1.36 0.50 6.46
N SER A 46 1.82 1.04 7.58
CA SER A 46 3.21 1.47 7.74
C SER A 46 4.19 0.29 7.73
N ILE A 47 3.83 -0.84 8.30
CA ILE A 47 4.63 -2.07 8.23
C ILE A 47 4.75 -2.56 6.79
N ALA A 48 3.67 -2.56 6.03
CA ALA A 48 3.68 -2.94 4.63
C ALA A 48 4.56 -1.98 3.80
N ASP A 49 4.41 -0.67 3.99
CA ASP A 49 5.21 0.34 3.29
C ASP A 49 6.70 0.24 3.66
N PHE A 50 7.01 0.06 4.94
CA PHE A 50 8.38 -0.14 5.40
C PHE A 50 9.01 -1.39 4.79
N SER A 51 8.27 -2.51 4.77
CA SER A 51 8.74 -3.77 4.19
C SER A 51 8.98 -3.64 2.68
N PHE A 52 8.08 -2.97 1.98
CA PHE A 52 8.24 -2.71 0.55
C PHE A 52 9.49 -1.86 0.27
N LEU A 53 9.68 -0.78 1.00
CA LEU A 53 10.82 0.11 0.81
C LEU A 53 12.15 -0.60 1.13
N LEU A 54 12.19 -1.33 2.25
CA LEU A 54 13.43 -1.99 2.69
C LEU A 54 13.83 -3.17 1.81
N PHE A 55 12.88 -4.03 1.46
CA PHE A 55 13.16 -5.31 0.80
C PHE A 55 12.98 -5.29 -0.71
N CYS A 56 12.35 -4.27 -1.28
CA CYS A 56 12.05 -4.23 -2.70
C CYS A 56 12.74 -3.08 -3.43
N VAL A 57 12.63 -1.86 -2.94
CA VAL A 57 13.07 -0.67 -3.67
C VAL A 57 14.58 -0.67 -3.97
N PRO A 58 15.49 -1.01 -3.03
CA PRO A 58 16.92 -1.04 -3.35
C PRO A 58 17.27 -2.05 -4.44
N PHE A 59 16.62 -3.22 -4.42
CA PHE A 59 16.86 -4.27 -5.40
C PHE A 59 16.27 -3.91 -6.77
N GLN A 60 15.08 -3.35 -6.80
CA GLN A 60 14.45 -2.91 -8.05
C GLN A 60 15.16 -1.72 -8.68
N ALA A 61 15.74 -0.82 -7.89
CA ALA A 61 16.54 0.28 -8.40
C ALA A 61 17.73 -0.21 -9.22
N THR A 62 18.32 -1.37 -8.88
CA THR A 62 19.43 -1.94 -9.62
C THR A 62 19.04 -2.44 -11.01
N ILE A 63 17.76 -2.78 -11.23
CA ILE A 63 17.27 -3.17 -12.55
C ILE A 63 17.48 -2.03 -13.57
N TYR A 64 17.34 -0.80 -13.13
CA TYR A 64 17.51 0.39 -13.99
C TYR A 64 18.92 0.98 -13.97
N SER A 65 19.77 0.51 -13.06
CA SER A 65 21.10 1.08 -12.81
C SER A 65 22.24 0.15 -13.22
N LEU A 66 22.02 -1.15 -13.17
CA LEU A 66 23.03 -2.16 -13.49
C LEU A 66 22.67 -2.90 -14.78
N PRO A 67 23.68 -3.40 -15.53
CA PRO A 67 23.45 -4.11 -16.77
C PRO A 67 22.87 -5.51 -16.61
N GLU A 68 22.94 -6.08 -15.41
CA GLU A 68 22.43 -7.43 -15.11
C GLU A 68 21.97 -7.54 -13.66
N TRP A 69 21.24 -8.63 -13.37
CA TRP A 69 20.81 -8.95 -12.01
C TRP A 69 21.92 -9.72 -11.28
N ILE A 70 22.38 -9.18 -10.16
CA ILE A 70 23.55 -9.72 -9.42
C ILE A 70 23.16 -10.41 -8.10
N PHE A 71 21.88 -10.42 -7.74
CA PHE A 71 21.45 -10.86 -6.40
C PHE A 71 20.98 -12.32 -6.33
N GLY A 72 21.05 -13.06 -7.44
CA GLY A 72 20.70 -14.47 -7.46
C GLY A 72 19.22 -14.77 -7.63
N ALA A 73 18.90 -16.06 -7.72
CA ALA A 73 17.54 -16.53 -8.00
C ALA A 73 16.57 -16.28 -6.85
N PHE A 74 17.03 -16.46 -5.62
CA PHE A 74 16.18 -16.27 -4.44
C PHE A 74 15.67 -14.83 -4.35
N PHE A 75 16.55 -13.83 -4.45
CA PHE A 75 16.15 -12.43 -4.38
C PHE A 75 15.34 -11.98 -5.59
N CYS A 76 15.56 -12.58 -6.76
CA CYS A 76 14.72 -12.36 -7.93
C CYS A 76 13.25 -12.71 -7.63
N LYS A 77 13.01 -13.86 -7.02
CA LYS A 77 11.67 -14.29 -6.62
C LYS A 77 11.13 -13.47 -5.44
N TRP A 78 11.94 -13.28 -4.42
CA TRP A 78 11.56 -12.62 -3.16
C TRP A 78 11.15 -11.17 -3.36
N VAL A 79 11.94 -10.39 -4.09
CA VAL A 79 11.68 -8.97 -4.33
C VAL A 79 10.33 -8.76 -5.02
N HIS A 80 10.06 -9.51 -6.08
CA HIS A 80 8.81 -9.38 -6.84
C HIS A 80 7.62 -9.95 -6.08
N TYR A 81 7.81 -11.05 -5.37
CA TYR A 81 6.78 -11.63 -4.51
C TYR A 81 6.36 -10.66 -3.41
N LEU A 82 7.33 -10.11 -2.69
CA LEU A 82 7.04 -9.19 -1.59
C LEU A 82 6.45 -7.87 -2.08
N ALA A 83 6.88 -7.37 -3.25
CA ALA A 83 6.30 -6.18 -3.86
C ALA A 83 4.80 -6.37 -4.15
N MET A 84 4.43 -7.51 -4.73
CA MET A 84 3.02 -7.84 -4.98
C MET A 84 2.25 -8.01 -3.67
N ALA A 85 2.79 -8.78 -2.72
CA ALA A 85 2.14 -9.04 -1.45
C ALA A 85 1.88 -7.75 -0.67
N THR A 86 2.88 -6.85 -0.58
CA THR A 86 2.73 -5.59 0.16
C THR A 86 1.76 -4.61 -0.53
N MET A 87 1.72 -4.60 -1.86
CA MET A 87 0.70 -3.84 -2.60
C MET A 87 -0.71 -4.31 -2.21
N LEU A 88 -0.94 -5.63 -2.19
CA LEU A 88 -2.23 -6.21 -1.81
C LEU A 88 -2.56 -5.93 -0.35
N VAL A 89 -1.59 -6.07 0.55
CA VAL A 89 -1.78 -5.72 1.98
C VAL A 89 -2.20 -4.26 2.11
N SER A 90 -1.56 -3.36 1.38
CA SER A 90 -1.89 -1.93 1.43
C SER A 90 -3.32 -1.66 0.98
N ILE A 91 -3.73 -2.18 -0.17
CA ILE A 91 -5.09 -1.91 -0.68
C ILE A 91 -6.15 -2.59 0.20
N PHE A 92 -5.93 -3.81 0.65
CA PHE A 92 -6.88 -4.49 1.53
C PHE A 92 -6.98 -3.81 2.90
N THR A 93 -5.89 -3.26 3.41
CA THR A 93 -5.90 -2.45 4.62
C THR A 93 -6.72 -1.16 4.42
N LEU A 94 -6.61 -0.52 3.27
CA LEU A 94 -7.41 0.66 2.95
C LEU A 94 -8.89 0.33 2.83
N VAL A 95 -9.24 -0.84 2.30
CA VAL A 95 -10.63 -1.34 2.32
C VAL A 95 -11.11 -1.51 3.77
N ALA A 96 -10.30 -2.15 4.61
CA ALA A 96 -10.64 -2.35 6.02
C ALA A 96 -10.80 -1.01 6.76
N MET A 97 -9.95 -0.02 6.48
CA MET A 97 -10.07 1.33 7.04
C MET A 97 -11.36 2.03 6.60
N SER A 98 -11.74 1.83 5.35
CA SER A 98 -12.98 2.41 4.82
C SER A 98 -14.21 1.77 5.45
N VAL A 99 -14.21 0.45 5.63
CA VAL A 99 -15.26 -0.27 6.35
C VAL A 99 -15.30 0.16 7.82
N ASP A 100 -14.15 0.33 8.45
CA ASP A 100 -14.02 0.83 9.83
C ASP A 100 -14.69 2.20 9.99
N ARG A 101 -14.44 3.13 9.07
CA ARG A 101 -15.09 4.45 9.08
C ARG A 101 -16.60 4.36 8.84
N TYR A 102 -17.01 3.48 7.94
CA TYR A 102 -18.42 3.21 7.70
C TYR A 102 -19.12 2.73 8.98
N ILE A 103 -18.55 1.76 9.67
CA ILE A 103 -19.11 1.24 10.92
C ILE A 103 -19.14 2.31 12.00
N ALA A 104 -18.07 3.10 12.14
CA ALA A 104 -17.96 4.14 13.16
C ALA A 104 -18.98 5.25 12.98
N VAL A 105 -19.34 5.58 11.75
CA VAL A 105 -20.25 6.68 11.43
C VAL A 105 -21.69 6.21 11.31
N VAL A 106 -21.95 5.18 10.51
CA VAL A 106 -23.32 4.74 10.20
C VAL A 106 -23.89 3.85 11.31
N HIS A 107 -23.08 3.00 11.90
CA HIS A 107 -23.48 2.07 12.97
C HIS A 107 -22.83 2.42 14.31
N ALA A 108 -22.91 3.70 14.70
CA ALA A 108 -22.21 4.21 15.87
C ALA A 108 -22.56 3.47 17.17
N ARG A 109 -23.78 2.98 17.33
CA ARG A 109 -24.21 2.23 18.52
C ARG A 109 -23.56 0.87 18.64
N ARG A 110 -23.36 0.16 17.52
CA ARG A 110 -22.72 -1.16 17.46
C ARG A 110 -21.21 -1.09 17.29
N SER A 111 -20.69 0.09 17.00
CA SER A 111 -19.27 0.32 16.72
C SER A 111 -18.33 -0.22 17.79
N PRO A 112 -18.55 -0.01 19.12
CA PRO A 112 -17.63 -0.51 20.14
C PRO A 112 -17.47 -2.03 20.15
N CYS A 113 -18.53 -2.78 19.81
CA CYS A 113 -18.47 -4.24 19.74
C CYS A 113 -17.74 -4.74 18.51
N ILE A 114 -18.00 -4.12 17.35
CA ILE A 114 -17.45 -4.55 16.06
C ILE A 114 -16.01 -4.11 15.88
N ARG A 115 -15.69 -2.89 16.32
CA ARG A 115 -14.37 -2.28 16.19
C ARG A 115 -13.45 -2.59 17.36
N SER A 116 -13.44 -3.83 17.81
CA SER A 116 -12.54 -4.27 18.87
C SER A 116 -11.11 -4.44 18.34
N LYS A 117 -10.13 -4.36 19.22
CA LYS A 117 -8.73 -4.66 18.89
C LYS A 117 -8.56 -6.07 18.34
N ARG A 118 -9.28 -7.02 18.92
CA ARG A 118 -9.25 -8.43 18.50
C ARG A 118 -9.71 -8.55 17.04
N ASN A 119 -10.83 -7.91 16.69
CA ASN A 119 -11.35 -7.95 15.33
C ASN A 119 -10.41 -7.27 14.34
N ALA A 120 -9.82 -6.15 14.72
CA ALA A 120 -8.82 -5.47 13.89
C ALA A 120 -7.58 -6.34 13.67
N ALA A 121 -7.07 -6.98 14.73
CA ALA A 121 -5.92 -7.87 14.63
C ALA A 121 -6.21 -9.11 13.77
N LEU A 122 -7.39 -9.69 13.90
CA LEU A 122 -7.83 -10.79 13.04
C LEU A 122 -7.95 -10.35 11.59
N GLY A 123 -8.49 -9.16 11.35
CA GLY A 123 -8.58 -8.57 10.01
C GLY A 123 -7.20 -8.39 9.39
N VAL A 124 -6.23 -7.89 10.13
CA VAL A 124 -4.84 -7.75 9.68
C VAL A 124 -4.24 -9.10 9.34
N ALA A 125 -4.43 -10.11 10.19
CA ALA A 125 -3.94 -11.47 9.94
C ALA A 125 -4.52 -12.05 8.64
N VAL A 126 -5.82 -11.89 8.43
CA VAL A 126 -6.50 -12.35 7.20
C VAL A 126 -5.96 -11.60 5.98
N ILE A 127 -5.76 -10.29 6.08
CA ILE A 127 -5.22 -9.48 4.99
C ILE A 127 -3.84 -9.99 4.56
N TRP A 128 -2.93 -10.22 5.52
CA TRP A 128 -1.60 -10.73 5.20
C TRP A 128 -1.65 -12.14 4.61
N LEU A 129 -2.46 -13.01 5.17
CA LEU A 129 -2.61 -14.38 4.66
C LEU A 129 -3.10 -14.39 3.22
N LEU A 130 -4.18 -13.67 2.93
CA LEU A 130 -4.73 -13.59 1.57
C LEU A 130 -3.73 -12.96 0.60
N SER A 131 -3.06 -11.89 1.01
CA SER A 131 -2.07 -11.21 0.16
C SER A 131 -0.88 -12.10 -0.18
N LEU A 132 -0.36 -12.82 0.80
CA LEU A 132 0.74 -13.76 0.59
C LEU A 132 0.33 -14.93 -0.32
N LEU A 133 -0.89 -15.43 -0.17
CA LEU A 133 -1.41 -16.52 -1.02
C LEU A 133 -1.65 -16.04 -2.46
N ILE A 134 -2.26 -14.89 -2.64
CA ILE A 134 -2.55 -14.33 -3.98
C ILE A 134 -1.24 -14.01 -4.73
N ALA A 135 -0.20 -13.63 -4.03
CA ALA A 135 1.10 -13.30 -4.62
C ALA A 135 1.95 -14.53 -5.02
N ILE A 136 1.59 -15.75 -4.60
CA ILE A 136 2.37 -16.95 -4.87
C ILE A 136 2.73 -17.13 -6.36
N PRO A 137 1.83 -16.92 -7.33
CA PRO A 137 2.19 -17.06 -8.74
C PRO A 137 3.34 -16.16 -9.17
N VAL A 138 3.52 -15.00 -8.57
CA VAL A 138 4.66 -14.12 -8.87
C VAL A 138 5.97 -14.83 -8.51
N ALA A 139 6.06 -15.44 -7.34
CA ALA A 139 7.24 -16.18 -6.92
C ALA A 139 7.51 -17.41 -7.80
N GLN A 140 6.45 -18.09 -8.26
CA GLN A 140 6.56 -19.27 -9.11
C GLN A 140 7.08 -18.95 -10.52
N HIS A 141 6.76 -17.78 -11.05
CA HIS A 141 7.02 -17.42 -12.44
C HIS A 141 8.13 -16.37 -12.60
N GLN A 142 8.74 -15.91 -11.53
CA GLN A 142 9.89 -15.03 -11.60
C GLN A 142 11.17 -15.89 -11.55
N ALA A 143 12.04 -15.74 -12.53
CA ALA A 143 13.22 -16.59 -12.66
C ALA A 143 14.42 -15.84 -13.21
N LEU A 144 15.63 -16.36 -12.93
CA LEU A 144 16.84 -15.92 -13.60
C LEU A 144 16.90 -16.51 -15.00
N MET A 145 17.04 -15.61 -15.98
CA MET A 145 17.18 -15.97 -17.39
C MET A 145 18.57 -15.57 -17.87
N SER A 146 19.26 -16.48 -18.54
CA SER A 146 20.55 -16.26 -19.16
C SER A 146 20.50 -16.61 -20.64
N GLY A 147 21.54 -16.24 -21.42
CA GLY A 147 21.62 -16.58 -22.83
C GLY A 147 20.90 -15.62 -23.76
N HIS A 148 20.65 -14.37 -23.36
CA HIS A 148 20.11 -13.35 -24.25
C HIS A 148 21.11 -13.04 -25.38
N GLN A 149 20.63 -12.92 -26.62
CA GLN A 149 21.50 -12.75 -27.80
C GLN A 149 22.45 -11.55 -27.69
N GLN A 150 22.04 -10.48 -27.02
CA GLN A 150 22.85 -9.28 -26.84
C GLN A 150 23.83 -9.35 -25.66
N ALA A 151 23.58 -10.24 -24.70
CA ALA A 151 24.40 -10.42 -23.51
C ALA A 151 24.35 -11.88 -23.05
N PRO A 152 25.03 -12.83 -23.75
CA PRO A 152 24.91 -14.26 -23.47
C PRO A 152 25.44 -14.70 -22.13
N ASN A 153 26.32 -13.91 -21.50
CA ASN A 153 26.92 -14.22 -20.20
C ASN A 153 26.25 -13.51 -19.04
N SER A 154 25.21 -12.69 -19.31
CA SER A 154 24.51 -11.94 -18.28
C SER A 154 23.24 -12.63 -17.85
N SER A 155 22.92 -12.52 -16.56
CA SER A 155 21.69 -13.05 -15.96
C SER A 155 20.71 -11.92 -15.71
N PHE A 156 19.43 -12.15 -16.05
CA PHE A 156 18.35 -11.18 -15.84
C PHE A 156 17.26 -11.79 -14.97
N CYS A 157 16.68 -11.00 -14.10
CA CYS A 157 15.48 -11.36 -13.37
C CYS A 157 14.26 -11.07 -14.23
N TRP A 158 13.62 -12.12 -14.72
CA TRP A 158 12.56 -12.01 -15.71
C TRP A 158 11.35 -12.85 -15.33
N GLU A 159 10.18 -12.42 -15.78
CA GLU A 159 8.93 -13.15 -15.64
C GLU A 159 8.80 -14.17 -16.77
N HIS A 160 8.68 -15.47 -16.40
CA HIS A 160 8.56 -16.56 -17.35
C HIS A 160 7.38 -17.46 -17.02
N TRP A 161 6.47 -17.63 -17.98
CA TRP A 161 5.30 -18.49 -17.87
C TRP A 161 5.41 -19.64 -18.87
N ALA A 162 5.67 -20.85 -18.38
CA ALA A 162 5.94 -22.02 -19.21
C ALA A 162 4.74 -22.51 -20.02
N ASN A 163 3.52 -22.27 -19.52
CA ASN A 163 2.28 -22.82 -20.11
C ASN A 163 1.53 -21.85 -21.03
N GLY A 164 2.24 -20.91 -21.63
CA GLY A 164 1.64 -19.97 -22.56
C GLY A 164 1.01 -18.73 -21.90
N SER A 165 0.45 -17.88 -22.75
CA SER A 165 -0.01 -16.55 -22.36
C SER A 165 -1.36 -16.52 -21.61
N THR A 166 -2.18 -17.58 -21.73
CA THR A 166 -3.55 -17.58 -21.17
C THR A 166 -3.55 -17.52 -19.65
N ALA A 167 -2.76 -18.38 -18.98
CA ALA A 167 -2.67 -18.37 -17.51
C ALA A 167 -2.11 -17.05 -16.99
N LYS A 168 -1.11 -16.50 -17.67
CA LYS A 168 -0.55 -15.19 -17.35
C LYS A 168 -1.59 -14.08 -17.48
N GLN A 169 -2.32 -14.06 -18.57
CA GLN A 169 -3.38 -13.08 -18.82
C GLN A 169 -4.49 -13.16 -17.78
N MET A 170 -4.93 -14.36 -17.43
CA MET A 170 -5.94 -14.59 -16.40
C MET A 170 -5.47 -14.09 -15.04
N TYR A 171 -4.21 -14.36 -14.67
CA TYR A 171 -3.65 -13.89 -13.43
C TYR A 171 -3.53 -12.34 -13.38
N LYS A 172 -3.09 -11.71 -14.46
CA LYS A 172 -3.02 -10.24 -14.56
C LYS A 172 -4.40 -9.59 -14.42
N ILE A 173 -5.43 -10.17 -15.07
CA ILE A 173 -6.81 -9.72 -14.92
C ILE A 173 -7.29 -9.91 -13.48
N ALA A 174 -7.03 -11.06 -12.87
CA ALA A 174 -7.43 -11.33 -11.49
C ALA A 174 -6.81 -10.34 -10.51
N ILE A 175 -5.53 -10.00 -10.68
CA ILE A 175 -4.84 -9.00 -9.85
C ILE A 175 -5.46 -7.61 -10.04
N LEU A 176 -5.76 -7.22 -11.27
CA LEU A 176 -6.42 -5.94 -11.53
C LEU A 176 -7.80 -5.88 -10.85
N LEU A 177 -8.60 -6.92 -10.96
CA LEU A 177 -9.93 -6.96 -10.38
C LEU A 177 -9.88 -7.00 -8.85
N VAL A 178 -9.12 -7.91 -8.28
CA VAL A 178 -9.06 -8.13 -6.82
C VAL A 178 -8.22 -7.06 -6.12
N GLY A 179 -7.18 -6.57 -6.78
CA GLY A 179 -6.24 -5.62 -6.18
C GLY A 179 -6.54 -4.15 -6.48
N TYR A 180 -7.46 -3.86 -7.38
CA TYR A 180 -7.74 -2.48 -7.76
C TYR A 180 -9.23 -2.19 -7.95
N VAL A 181 -9.89 -2.86 -8.88
CA VAL A 181 -11.28 -2.54 -9.28
C VAL A 181 -12.28 -2.84 -8.15
N LEU A 182 -12.24 -4.05 -7.61
CA LEU A 182 -13.14 -4.44 -6.52
C LEU A 182 -12.91 -3.62 -5.25
N PRO A 183 -11.66 -3.40 -4.78
CA PRO A 183 -11.41 -2.47 -3.68
C PRO A 183 -11.94 -1.06 -3.95
N LEU A 184 -11.75 -0.52 -5.15
CA LEU A 184 -12.27 0.79 -5.52
C LEU A 184 -13.80 0.87 -5.38
N LEU A 185 -14.50 -0.15 -5.85
CA LEU A 185 -15.96 -0.22 -5.72
C LEU A 185 -16.41 -0.31 -4.25
N LEU A 186 -15.77 -1.16 -3.45
CA LEU A 186 -16.10 -1.30 -2.03
C LEU A 186 -15.84 -0.01 -1.25
N ILE A 187 -14.72 0.63 -1.48
CA ILE A 187 -14.37 1.90 -0.84
C ILE A 187 -15.35 3.00 -1.25
N THR A 188 -15.68 3.08 -2.52
CA THR A 188 -16.65 4.06 -3.04
C THR A 188 -18.03 3.87 -2.39
N CYS A 189 -18.49 2.63 -2.27
CA CYS A 189 -19.74 2.33 -1.57
C CYS A 189 -19.71 2.74 -0.10
N CYS A 190 -18.64 2.43 0.61
CA CYS A 190 -18.47 2.81 2.02
C CYS A 190 -18.53 4.32 2.20
N TYR A 191 -17.78 5.08 1.40
CA TYR A 191 -17.74 6.54 1.52
C TYR A 191 -19.02 7.20 1.06
N ALA A 192 -19.68 6.69 0.03
CA ALA A 192 -20.99 7.18 -0.39
C ALA A 192 -21.99 7.08 0.77
N LYS A 193 -22.01 5.96 1.46
CA LYS A 193 -22.90 5.77 2.63
C LYS A 193 -22.49 6.64 3.82
N VAL A 194 -21.22 6.81 4.08
CA VAL A 194 -20.73 7.71 5.13
C VAL A 194 -21.14 9.15 4.86
N LEU A 195 -20.90 9.64 3.65
CA LEU A 195 -21.27 11.00 3.26
C LEU A 195 -22.79 11.22 3.30
N TYR A 196 -23.56 10.26 2.81
CA TYR A 196 -25.01 10.32 2.87
C TYR A 196 -25.51 10.41 4.32
N HIS A 197 -24.99 9.57 5.20
CA HIS A 197 -25.37 9.57 6.62
C HIS A 197 -24.99 10.88 7.31
N LEU A 198 -23.78 11.40 7.08
CA LEU A 198 -23.35 12.67 7.66
C LEU A 198 -24.19 13.85 7.17
N HIS A 199 -24.66 13.79 5.92
CA HIS A 199 -25.45 14.86 5.33
C HIS A 199 -26.92 14.85 5.79
N THR A 200 -27.52 13.66 5.96
CA THR A 200 -28.96 13.53 6.17
C THR A 200 -29.38 13.23 7.60
N LYS A 201 -28.55 12.52 8.39
CA LYS A 201 -28.99 11.95 9.68
C LYS A 201 -28.32 12.56 10.91
N VAL A 202 -27.29 13.38 10.75
CA VAL A 202 -26.53 13.94 11.86
C VAL A 202 -27.03 15.35 12.20
N LYS A 203 -28.28 15.44 12.67
CA LYS A 203 -28.82 16.74 13.15
C LYS A 203 -28.70 16.95 14.67
N ASN A 204 -28.40 15.88 15.42
CA ASN A 204 -28.51 15.89 16.90
C ASN A 204 -27.23 15.53 17.67
N ILE A 205 -26.06 15.50 17.00
CA ILE A 205 -24.78 15.24 17.66
C ILE A 205 -24.02 16.56 17.85
N SER A 206 -23.19 16.66 18.90
CA SER A 206 -22.39 17.87 19.13
C SER A 206 -21.57 18.20 17.88
N LYS A 207 -21.55 19.44 17.49
CA LYS A 207 -20.79 19.92 16.32
C LYS A 207 -19.31 19.51 16.36
N LYS A 208 -18.74 19.38 17.56
CA LYS A 208 -17.36 18.96 17.76
C LYS A 208 -17.13 17.50 17.39
N SER A 209 -18.02 16.59 17.77
CA SER A 209 -17.94 15.16 17.43
C SER A 209 -18.15 14.95 15.93
N GLU A 210 -19.07 15.67 15.32
CA GLU A 210 -19.31 15.64 13.88
C GLU A 210 -18.08 16.08 13.09
N ARG A 211 -17.44 17.19 13.48
CA ARG A 211 -16.21 17.67 12.86
C ARG A 211 -15.08 16.64 12.94
N SER A 212 -14.91 16.00 14.11
CA SER A 212 -13.87 14.98 14.30
C SER A 212 -14.10 13.77 13.37
N LYS A 213 -15.32 13.27 13.30
CA LYS A 213 -15.69 12.16 12.41
C LYS A 213 -15.48 12.51 10.94
N LYS A 214 -15.88 13.72 10.55
CA LYS A 214 -15.71 14.22 9.18
C LYS A 214 -14.23 14.35 8.80
N LYS A 215 -13.40 14.91 9.67
CA LYS A 215 -11.96 15.04 9.44
C LYS A 215 -11.27 13.68 9.28
N THR A 216 -11.60 12.72 10.14
CA THR A 216 -11.03 11.37 10.06
C THR A 216 -11.44 10.69 8.74
N ALA A 217 -12.70 10.80 8.35
CA ALA A 217 -13.18 10.27 7.08
C ALA A 217 -12.46 10.90 5.89
N GLN A 218 -12.26 12.22 5.92
CA GLN A 218 -11.52 12.93 4.87
C GLN A 218 -10.07 12.49 4.77
N THR A 219 -9.39 12.28 5.90
CA THR A 219 -8.01 11.79 5.93
C THR A 219 -7.90 10.42 5.28
N VAL A 220 -8.76 9.47 5.65
CA VAL A 220 -8.77 8.13 5.06
C VAL A 220 -9.09 8.19 3.57
N LEU A 221 -10.07 9.02 3.18
CA LEU A 221 -10.41 9.19 1.76
C LEU A 221 -9.22 9.70 0.94
N LEU A 222 -8.46 10.65 1.49
CA LEU A 222 -7.29 11.17 0.81
C LEU A 222 -6.19 10.12 0.65
N VAL A 223 -5.93 9.33 1.69
CA VAL A 223 -4.96 8.23 1.63
C VAL A 223 -5.37 7.21 0.55
N VAL A 224 -6.65 6.87 0.49
CA VAL A 224 -7.21 6.00 -0.55
C VAL A 224 -7.04 6.58 -1.94
N ALA A 225 -7.40 7.85 -2.12
CA ALA A 225 -7.29 8.53 -3.42
C ALA A 225 -5.84 8.57 -3.91
N VAL A 226 -4.91 8.89 -3.02
CA VAL A 226 -3.48 8.90 -3.34
C VAL A 226 -3.00 7.51 -3.76
N PHE A 227 -3.42 6.46 -3.04
CA PHE A 227 -3.08 5.07 -3.43
C PHE A 227 -3.59 4.74 -4.83
N LEU A 228 -4.86 4.97 -5.08
CA LEU A 228 -5.49 4.64 -6.36
C LEU A 228 -4.82 5.38 -7.53
N LEU A 229 -4.53 6.66 -7.36
CA LEU A 229 -3.86 7.47 -8.38
C LEU A 229 -2.40 7.06 -8.56
N SER A 230 -1.71 6.71 -7.50
CA SER A 230 -0.31 6.28 -7.55
C SER A 230 -0.13 4.94 -8.28
N TRP A 231 -1.07 4.02 -8.12
CA TRP A 231 -1.00 2.69 -8.72
C TRP A 231 -1.68 2.58 -10.07
N LEU A 232 -2.44 3.59 -10.49
CA LEU A 232 -3.14 3.57 -11.78
C LEU A 232 -2.19 3.40 -12.97
N PRO A 233 -1.07 4.14 -13.10
CA PRO A 233 -0.15 3.95 -14.20
C PRO A 233 0.44 2.53 -14.27
N HIS A 234 0.74 1.93 -13.13
CA HIS A 234 1.24 0.55 -13.07
C HIS A 234 0.24 -0.43 -13.69
N HIS A 235 -1.03 -0.34 -13.32
CA HIS A 235 -2.07 -1.21 -13.85
C HIS A 235 -2.34 -0.96 -15.34
N ILE A 236 -2.29 0.29 -15.78
CA ILE A 236 -2.43 0.65 -17.20
C ILE A 236 -1.29 0.01 -18.02
N ILE A 237 -0.05 0.16 -17.58
CA ILE A 237 1.11 -0.42 -18.27
C ILE A 237 1.01 -1.94 -18.30
N THR A 238 0.65 -2.58 -17.19
CA THR A 238 0.51 -4.03 -17.09
C THR A 238 -0.53 -4.55 -18.08
N MET A 239 -1.69 -3.93 -18.16
CA MET A 239 -2.74 -4.33 -19.10
C MET A 239 -2.34 -4.04 -20.55
N TRP A 240 -1.72 -2.90 -20.81
CA TRP A 240 -1.25 -2.56 -22.15
C TRP A 240 -0.18 -3.52 -22.64
N ALA A 241 0.79 -3.85 -21.79
CA ALA A 241 1.85 -4.80 -22.14
C ALA A 241 1.30 -6.24 -22.36
N GLU A 242 0.26 -6.62 -21.63
CA GLU A 242 -0.31 -7.96 -21.71
C GLU A 242 -1.28 -8.14 -22.89
N PHE A 243 -2.13 -7.17 -23.16
CA PHE A 243 -3.20 -7.27 -24.16
C PHE A 243 -3.01 -6.42 -25.40
N GLY A 244 -1.98 -5.58 -25.43
CA GLY A 244 -1.66 -4.73 -26.57
C GLY A 244 -0.19 -4.79 -26.94
N HIS A 245 0.23 -3.83 -27.73
CA HIS A 245 1.63 -3.65 -28.09
C HIS A 245 2.20 -2.46 -27.35
N PHE A 246 2.80 -2.70 -26.20
CA PHE A 246 3.47 -1.65 -25.45
C PHE A 246 4.77 -1.28 -26.18
N PRO A 247 4.90 -0.04 -26.70
CA PRO A 247 6.07 0.32 -27.49
C PRO A 247 7.33 0.36 -26.63
N LEU A 248 8.44 -0.08 -27.21
CA LEU A 248 9.77 -0.02 -26.60
C LEU A 248 10.53 1.19 -27.16
N ASN A 249 10.32 2.36 -26.59
CA ASN A 249 10.98 3.59 -26.96
C ASN A 249 11.32 4.42 -25.70
N ASN A 250 11.96 5.58 -25.90
CA ASN A 250 12.36 6.44 -24.79
C ASN A 250 11.16 6.99 -24.01
N ILE A 251 10.04 7.24 -24.68
CA ILE A 251 8.81 7.74 -24.05
C ILE A 251 8.20 6.67 -23.14
N SER A 252 8.10 5.43 -23.62
CA SER A 252 7.57 4.33 -22.82
C SER A 252 8.47 3.99 -21.64
N PHE A 253 9.78 4.07 -21.81
CA PHE A 253 10.75 3.87 -20.72
C PHE A 253 10.57 4.95 -19.65
N THR A 254 10.45 6.22 -20.05
CA THR A 254 10.18 7.33 -19.13
C THR A 254 8.86 7.11 -18.39
N PHE A 255 7.82 6.67 -19.08
CA PHE A 255 6.52 6.38 -18.48
C PHE A 255 6.59 5.25 -17.45
N ARG A 256 7.36 4.20 -17.73
CA ARG A 256 7.62 3.11 -16.75
C ARG A 256 8.33 3.63 -15.51
N ILE A 257 9.36 4.47 -15.66
CA ILE A 257 10.08 5.05 -14.53
C ILE A 257 9.14 5.91 -13.68
N ILE A 258 8.33 6.75 -14.30
CA ILE A 258 7.32 7.56 -13.59
C ILE A 258 6.35 6.68 -12.83
N SER A 259 5.88 5.59 -13.44
CA SER A 259 5.00 4.62 -12.82
C SER A 259 5.63 4.00 -11.56
N HIS A 260 6.89 3.60 -11.62
CA HIS A 260 7.61 3.07 -10.46
C HIS A 260 7.82 4.13 -9.38
N CYS A 261 8.15 5.36 -9.76
CA CYS A 261 8.30 6.47 -8.82
C CYS A 261 6.99 6.77 -8.08
N LEU A 262 5.86 6.73 -8.77
CA LEU A 262 4.55 6.92 -8.15
C LEU A 262 4.22 5.78 -7.19
N ALA A 263 4.45 4.54 -7.59
CA ALA A 263 4.20 3.37 -6.74
C ALA A 263 5.08 3.40 -5.48
N TYR A 264 6.37 3.67 -5.63
CA TYR A 264 7.31 3.76 -4.50
C TYR A 264 7.02 4.99 -3.65
N GLY A 265 6.70 6.12 -4.28
CA GLY A 265 6.36 7.36 -3.61
C GLY A 265 5.11 7.27 -2.78
N ASN A 266 4.15 6.41 -3.14
CA ASN A 266 2.98 6.15 -2.33
C ASN A 266 3.35 5.65 -0.93
N SER A 267 4.33 4.75 -0.83
CA SER A 267 4.82 4.25 0.46
C SER A 267 5.51 5.34 1.29
N CYS A 268 6.03 6.39 0.68
CA CYS A 268 6.66 7.49 1.40
C CYS A 268 5.68 8.64 1.72
N ILE A 269 4.61 8.81 0.94
CA ILE A 269 3.63 9.89 1.15
C ILE A 269 2.70 9.62 2.35
N ASN A 270 2.34 8.38 2.62
CA ASN A 270 1.37 8.04 3.66
C ASN A 270 1.73 8.63 5.04
N PRO A 271 2.97 8.49 5.55
CA PRO A 271 3.33 9.13 6.83
C PRO A 271 3.19 10.65 6.81
N ILE A 272 3.49 11.28 5.68
CA ILE A 272 3.34 12.73 5.51
C ILE A 272 1.87 13.14 5.60
N LEU A 273 0.98 12.38 4.97
CA LEU A 273 -0.45 12.62 5.05
C LEU A 273 -0.96 12.50 6.48
N TYR A 274 -0.55 11.49 7.22
CA TYR A 274 -0.92 11.35 8.63
C TYR A 274 -0.42 12.52 9.47
N ALA A 275 0.83 12.94 9.28
CA ALA A 275 1.42 14.03 10.04
C ALA A 275 0.72 15.37 9.79
N PHE A 276 0.31 15.64 8.55
CA PHE A 276 -0.31 16.93 8.21
C PHE A 276 -1.81 16.96 8.45
N LEU A 277 -2.52 15.84 8.30
CA LEU A 277 -3.97 15.83 8.28
C LEU A 277 -4.61 15.27 9.54
N SER A 278 -3.93 14.41 10.28
CA SER A 278 -4.47 13.82 11.50
C SER A 278 -3.99 14.58 12.72
N GLU A 279 -4.90 15.30 13.39
CA GLU A 279 -4.61 15.96 14.67
C GLU A 279 -4.25 14.95 15.76
N ASN A 280 -4.90 13.80 15.78
CA ASN A 280 -4.63 12.75 16.74
C ASN A 280 -3.19 12.23 16.60
N PHE A 281 -2.73 12.04 15.38
CA PHE A 281 -1.35 11.62 15.14
C PHE A 281 -0.35 12.69 15.53
N ARG A 282 -0.64 13.97 15.22
CA ARG A 282 0.22 15.10 15.64
C ARG A 282 0.32 15.22 17.15
N LYS A 283 -0.80 15.05 17.87
CA LYS A 283 -0.81 15.02 19.34
C LYS A 283 0.01 13.85 19.88
N ALA A 284 -0.13 12.69 19.29
CA ALA A 284 0.65 11.51 19.66
C ALA A 284 2.15 11.72 19.45
N CYS A 285 2.55 12.33 18.35
CA CYS A 285 3.94 12.73 18.11
C CYS A 285 4.48 13.65 19.17
N ARG A 286 3.72 14.68 19.53
CA ARG A 286 4.11 15.63 20.58
C ARG A 286 4.30 14.93 21.92
N GLN A 287 3.38 14.04 22.31
CA GLN A 287 3.47 13.28 23.56
C GLN A 287 4.72 12.40 23.61
N VAL A 288 5.04 11.73 22.50
CA VAL A 288 6.23 10.86 22.43
C VAL A 288 7.52 11.66 22.53
N PHE A 289 7.59 12.84 21.91
CA PHE A 289 8.79 13.67 21.91
C PHE A 289 8.93 14.53 23.16
N THR A 290 7.84 14.89 23.85
CA THR A 290 7.87 15.70 25.08
C THR A 290 8.12 14.85 26.34
N CYS A 291 7.83 13.56 26.33
CA CYS A 291 8.14 12.66 27.44
C CYS A 291 9.63 12.35 27.60
N LYS A 292 10.51 12.97 26.84
CA LYS A 292 11.96 12.83 26.95
C LYS A 292 12.64 13.93 27.77
N LEU A 293 11.86 14.81 28.37
CA LEU A 293 12.33 15.78 29.33
C LEU A 293 11.80 15.45 30.72
#